data_8a1890fb4fa63f3b48c18ec59c9d85f4
#
_entry.id   8a1890fb4fa63f3b48c18ec59c9d85f4
#
_cell.length_a   1.000
_cell.length_b   1.000
_cell.length_c   1.000
_cell.angle_alpha   90.00
_cell.angle_beta   90.00
_cell.angle_gamma   90.00
#
_symmetry.space_group_name_H-M   'P 1'
#
loop_
_entity.id
_entity.type
_entity.pdbx_description
1 polymer ?
#
loop_
_entity_poly.entity_id
_entity_poly.type
_entity_poly.pdbx_seq_one_letter_code
_entity_poly.pdbx_strand_id
1 'polypeptide(L)'
;MKNLLGCSVKDLENIALNYGQAAFRGRQIYSWLYNYKNRSKSIDEINVLPLNFRNRLKKEGFVFGELILKEKYLANDGTLKLLLNTRDNQSVECVGIPTEKRLTACLSIQVGCPMDCKSVSYTHLTLPTIYSV
;
A
#
# COMPACT_ATOMS: atom_id res chain seq x y z
N MET A 1 -6.37 -2.95 12.34
CA MET A 1 -5.02 -2.88 11.75
C MET A 1 -4.74 -1.45 11.33
N LYS A 2 -3.55 -0.93 11.59
CA LYS A 2 -3.15 0.46 11.29
C LYS A 2 -2.06 0.41 10.21
N ASN A 3 -2.36 0.88 9.00
CA ASN A 3 -1.40 0.88 7.91
C ASN A 3 -0.39 2.03 8.08
N LEU A 4 0.89 1.76 7.86
CA LEU A 4 1.94 2.78 7.79
C LEU A 4 2.05 3.39 6.39
N LEU A 5 1.86 2.59 5.33
CA LEU A 5 1.74 3.09 3.96
C LEU A 5 0.50 3.99 3.84
N GLY A 6 0.67 5.14 3.20
CA GLY A 6 -0.34 6.18 3.11
C GLY A 6 -0.23 7.27 4.17
N CYS A 7 0.51 7.04 5.26
CA CYS A 7 0.76 8.06 6.26
C CYS A 7 1.71 9.16 5.73
N SER A 8 1.40 10.40 6.05
CA SER A 8 2.32 11.52 5.81
C SER A 8 3.52 11.46 6.77
N VAL A 9 4.58 12.23 6.47
CA VAL A 9 5.72 12.37 7.38
C VAL A 9 5.25 12.82 8.77
N LYS A 10 4.33 13.79 8.82
CA LYS A 10 3.80 14.34 10.07
C LYS A 10 3.02 13.31 10.89
N ASP A 11 2.24 12.44 10.22
CA ASP A 11 1.53 11.37 10.91
C ASP A 11 2.50 10.38 11.55
N LEU A 12 3.56 10.01 10.83
CA LEU A 12 4.59 9.10 11.33
C LEU A 12 5.43 9.72 12.45
N GLU A 13 5.70 11.03 12.40
CA GLU A 13 6.33 11.76 13.50
C GLU A 13 5.43 11.76 14.74
N ASN A 14 4.13 12.01 14.59
CA ASN A 14 3.16 11.94 15.68
C ASN A 14 3.08 10.52 16.27
N ILE A 15 3.08 9.51 15.42
CA ILE A 15 3.15 8.11 15.89
C ILE A 15 4.41 7.91 16.73
N ALA A 16 5.58 8.32 16.27
CA ALA A 16 6.82 8.19 17.04
C ALA A 16 6.73 8.88 18.40
N LEU A 17 6.25 10.12 18.44
CA LEU A 17 6.06 10.90 19.68
C LEU A 17 5.09 10.22 20.65
N ASN A 18 3.96 9.71 20.18
CA ASN A 18 2.97 9.01 21.01
C ASN A 18 3.53 7.75 21.68
N TYR A 19 4.59 7.18 21.12
CA TYR A 19 5.29 6.03 21.68
C TYR A 19 6.58 6.40 22.44
N GLY A 20 6.75 7.69 22.77
CA GLY A 20 7.89 8.17 23.54
C GLY A 20 9.21 8.17 22.74
N GLN A 21 9.12 8.20 21.42
CA GLN A 21 10.28 8.32 20.53
C GLN A 21 10.42 9.75 20.00
N ALA A 22 11.63 10.14 19.61
CA ALA A 22 11.85 11.43 18.97
C ALA A 22 11.18 11.48 17.58
N ALA A 23 10.68 12.65 17.18
CA ALA A 23 9.97 12.87 15.91
C ALA A 23 10.77 12.38 14.68
N PHE A 24 12.10 12.52 14.68
CA PHE A 24 12.92 12.05 13.56
C PHE A 24 12.78 10.53 13.27
N ARG A 25 12.32 9.73 14.23
CA ARG A 25 12.02 8.31 14.01
C ARG A 25 10.87 8.13 13.02
N GLY A 26 9.89 9.05 13.02
CA GLY A 26 8.84 9.08 12.00
C GLY A 26 9.40 9.31 10.59
N ARG A 27 10.37 10.23 10.43
CA ARG A 27 11.07 10.44 9.15
C ARG A 27 11.86 9.23 8.71
N GLN A 28 12.47 8.51 9.65
CA GLN A 28 13.15 7.24 9.35
C GLN A 28 12.16 6.21 8.83
N ILE A 29 11.00 6.03 9.49
CA ILE A 29 9.94 5.12 8.99
C ILE A 29 9.53 5.53 7.58
N TYR A 30 9.26 6.81 7.35
CA TYR A 30 8.87 7.31 6.02
C TYR A 30 9.91 6.98 4.95
N SER A 31 11.18 7.25 5.23
CA SER A 31 12.26 6.93 4.31
C SER A 31 12.34 5.43 3.97
N TRP A 32 12.12 4.55 4.94
CA TRP A 32 12.12 3.10 4.72
C TRP A 32 10.88 2.59 3.98
N LEU A 33 9.73 3.26 4.13
CA LEU A 33 8.52 2.92 3.41
C LEU A 33 8.60 3.27 1.91
N TYR A 34 9.18 4.44 1.59
CA TYR A 34 9.09 5.02 0.25
C TYR A 34 10.41 5.07 -0.53
N ASN A 35 11.54 4.75 0.10
CA ASN A 35 12.81 4.72 -0.60
C ASN A 35 12.95 3.40 -1.39
N TYR A 36 13.00 3.51 -2.72
CA TYR A 36 13.14 2.36 -3.62
C TYR A 36 14.41 1.52 -3.37
N LYS A 37 15.47 2.10 -2.78
CA LYS A 37 16.71 1.41 -2.42
C LYS A 37 16.59 0.54 -1.17
N ASN A 38 15.67 0.89 -0.28
CA ASN A 38 15.50 0.24 1.02
C ASN A 38 14.12 -0.41 1.14
N ARG A 39 13.68 -1.12 0.10
CA ARG A 39 12.36 -1.77 0.08
C ARG A 39 12.21 -2.77 1.23
N SER A 40 11.83 -2.26 2.40
CA SER A 40 11.43 -3.09 3.51
C SER A 40 10.04 -3.66 3.27
N LYS A 41 9.86 -4.94 3.61
CA LYS A 41 8.57 -5.63 3.54
C LYS A 41 7.90 -5.75 4.92
N SER A 42 8.63 -5.42 5.97
CA SER A 42 8.15 -5.53 7.34
C SER A 42 8.75 -4.47 8.26
N ILE A 43 8.08 -4.23 9.41
CA ILE A 43 8.59 -3.34 10.46
C ILE A 43 9.93 -3.86 11.02
N ASP A 44 10.13 -5.18 11.01
CA ASP A 44 11.36 -5.80 11.54
C ASP A 44 12.60 -5.46 10.72
N GLU A 45 12.43 -5.19 9.44
CA GLU A 45 13.54 -4.82 8.56
C GLU A 45 14.01 -3.38 8.76
N ILE A 46 13.22 -2.52 9.41
CA ILE A 46 13.61 -1.13 9.72
C ILE A 46 14.62 -1.13 10.87
N ASN A 47 15.83 -1.59 10.59
CA ASN A 47 16.89 -1.81 11.59
C ASN A 47 17.40 -0.52 12.24
N VAL A 48 17.14 0.64 11.66
CA VAL A 48 17.47 1.95 12.24
C VAL A 48 16.57 2.33 13.43
N LEU A 49 15.45 1.63 13.61
CA LEU A 49 14.56 1.81 14.75
C LEU A 49 14.98 0.91 15.91
N PRO A 50 14.85 1.39 17.17
CA PRO A 50 15.06 0.55 18.35
C PRO A 50 14.15 -0.69 18.33
N LEU A 51 14.66 -1.83 18.74
CA LEU A 51 13.92 -3.10 18.75
C LEU A 51 12.62 -3.02 19.56
N ASN A 52 12.68 -2.37 20.73
CA ASN A 52 11.52 -2.18 21.59
C ASN A 52 10.42 -1.36 20.90
N PHE A 53 10.78 -0.35 20.11
CA PHE A 53 9.84 0.47 19.36
C PHE A 53 9.19 -0.35 18.22
N ARG A 54 9.97 -1.12 17.46
CA ARG A 54 9.45 -2.03 16.43
C ARG A 54 8.46 -3.04 17.00
N ASN A 55 8.81 -3.67 18.11
CA ASN A 55 7.94 -4.64 18.80
C ASN A 55 6.65 -3.99 19.30
N ARG A 56 6.73 -2.74 19.80
CA ARG A 56 5.56 -2.01 20.25
C ARG A 56 4.63 -1.65 19.10
N LEU A 57 5.14 -1.17 17.98
CA LEU A 57 4.35 -0.91 16.77
C LEU A 57 3.60 -2.18 16.31
N LYS A 58 4.28 -3.32 16.27
CA LYS A 58 3.63 -4.60 15.90
C LYS A 58 2.53 -4.99 16.89
N LYS A 59 2.78 -4.89 18.19
CA LYS A 59 1.80 -5.19 19.24
C LYS A 59 0.55 -4.33 19.13
N GLU A 60 0.70 -3.07 18.75
CA GLU A 60 -0.40 -2.13 18.53
C GLU A 60 -1.13 -2.30 17.17
N GLY A 61 -0.74 -3.32 16.40
CA GLY A 61 -1.38 -3.69 15.15
C GLY A 61 -0.97 -2.83 13.95
N PHE A 62 0.18 -2.14 14.03
CA PHE A 62 0.74 -1.48 12.86
C PHE A 62 1.32 -2.49 11.88
N VAL A 63 1.06 -2.24 10.61
CA VAL A 63 1.52 -3.04 9.47
C VAL A 63 1.94 -2.13 8.33
N PHE A 64 2.73 -2.64 7.40
CA PHE A 64 3.11 -1.86 6.23
C PHE A 64 1.90 -1.46 5.39
N GLY A 65 0.95 -2.37 5.16
CA GLY A 65 -0.23 -2.11 4.33
C GLY A 65 -0.02 -2.46 2.86
N GLU A 66 0.96 -3.32 2.56
CA GLU A 66 1.22 -3.75 1.18
C GLU A 66 0.06 -4.54 0.60
N LEU A 67 -0.14 -4.37 -0.72
CA LEU A 67 -1.01 -5.21 -1.52
C LEU A 67 -0.33 -6.56 -1.77
N ILE A 68 -1.11 -7.62 -1.83
CA ILE A 68 -0.62 -8.98 -2.06
C ILE A 68 -0.84 -9.32 -3.52
N LEU A 69 0.22 -9.68 -4.24
CA LEU A 69 0.09 -10.17 -5.61
C LEU A 69 -0.68 -11.50 -5.60
N LYS A 70 -1.85 -11.51 -6.24
CA LYS A 70 -2.68 -12.70 -6.40
C LYS A 70 -2.39 -13.39 -7.72
N GLU A 71 -2.41 -12.63 -8.81
CA GLU A 71 -2.23 -13.15 -10.15
C GLU A 71 -1.43 -12.18 -11.01
N LYS A 72 -0.74 -12.75 -12.00
CA LYS A 72 0.09 -12.00 -12.96
C LYS A 72 -0.19 -12.55 -14.35
N TYR A 73 -0.54 -11.67 -15.27
CA TYR A 73 -0.77 -11.98 -16.68
C TYR A 73 0.19 -11.17 -17.54
N LEU A 74 0.91 -11.83 -18.42
CA LEU A 74 1.80 -11.21 -19.39
C LEU A 74 1.28 -11.50 -20.80
N ALA A 75 0.97 -10.45 -21.54
CA ALA A 75 0.55 -10.54 -22.94
C ALA A 75 1.77 -10.58 -23.89
N ASN A 76 1.53 -10.98 -25.13
CA ASN A 76 2.60 -11.12 -26.15
C ASN A 76 3.28 -9.78 -26.50
N ASP A 77 2.58 -8.69 -26.37
CA ASP A 77 3.10 -7.33 -26.58
C ASP A 77 3.91 -6.77 -25.38
N GLY A 78 4.11 -7.60 -24.34
CA GLY A 78 4.80 -7.24 -23.11
C GLY A 78 3.91 -6.52 -22.10
N THR A 79 2.62 -6.31 -22.38
CA THR A 79 1.67 -5.75 -21.42
C THR A 79 1.54 -6.67 -20.21
N LEU A 80 1.73 -6.11 -19.03
CA LEU A 80 1.69 -6.81 -17.76
C LEU A 80 0.47 -6.39 -16.96
N LYS A 81 -0.44 -7.32 -16.68
CA LYS A 81 -1.56 -7.12 -15.75
C LYS A 81 -1.27 -7.81 -14.43
N LEU A 82 -1.48 -7.12 -13.33
CA LEU A 82 -1.35 -7.61 -11.97
C LEU A 82 -2.70 -7.52 -11.27
N LEU A 83 -3.16 -8.63 -10.71
CA LEU A 83 -4.27 -8.67 -9.77
C LEU A 83 -3.69 -8.65 -8.36
N LEU A 84 -4.04 -7.64 -7.60
CA LEU A 84 -3.53 -7.38 -6.26
C LEU A 84 -4.66 -7.45 -5.25
N ASN A 85 -4.45 -8.17 -4.15
CA ASN A 85 -5.40 -8.21 -3.06
C ASN A 85 -5.01 -7.22 -1.95
N THR A 86 -6.01 -6.54 -1.45
CA THR A 86 -5.94 -5.83 -0.18
C THR A 86 -6.07 -6.82 0.98
N ARG A 87 -5.72 -6.38 2.19
CA ARG A 87 -5.80 -7.26 3.39
C ARG A 87 -7.23 -7.56 3.83
N ASP A 88 -8.20 -6.74 3.45
CA ASP A 88 -9.63 -6.95 3.63
C ASP A 88 -10.26 -7.81 2.52
N ASN A 89 -9.40 -8.52 1.78
CA ASN A 89 -9.75 -9.48 0.74
C ASN A 89 -10.48 -8.87 -0.47
N GLN A 90 -10.30 -7.58 -0.70
CA GLN A 90 -10.73 -6.93 -1.93
C GLN A 90 -9.64 -7.06 -3.01
N SER A 91 -9.99 -6.87 -4.28
CA SER A 91 -9.04 -6.96 -5.38
C SER A 91 -8.98 -5.65 -6.17
N VAL A 92 -7.77 -5.28 -6.59
CA VAL A 92 -7.53 -4.17 -7.51
C VAL A 92 -6.62 -4.62 -8.64
N GLU A 93 -6.76 -4.02 -9.81
CA GLU A 93 -5.89 -4.29 -10.97
C GLU A 93 -4.90 -3.17 -11.20
N CYS A 94 -3.71 -3.57 -11.65
CA CYS A 94 -2.69 -2.66 -12.17
C CYS A 94 -2.24 -3.20 -13.52
N VAL A 95 -2.04 -2.31 -14.51
CA VAL A 95 -1.58 -2.69 -15.84
C VAL A 95 -0.36 -1.85 -16.21
N GLY A 96 0.72 -2.53 -16.57
CA GLY A 96 1.91 -1.92 -17.15
C GLY A 96 1.94 -2.15 -18.66
N ILE A 97 1.93 -1.08 -19.44
CA ILE A 97 1.92 -1.14 -20.90
C ILE A 97 3.27 -0.60 -21.38
N PRO A 98 4.19 -1.48 -21.82
CA PRO A 98 5.46 -1.05 -22.36
C PRO A 98 5.30 -0.50 -23.79
N THR A 99 6.09 0.51 -24.11
CA THR A 99 6.34 0.96 -25.48
C THR A 99 7.85 1.09 -25.65
N GLU A 100 8.33 1.31 -26.87
CA GLU A 100 9.77 1.42 -27.15
C GLU A 100 10.51 2.45 -26.25
N LYS A 101 9.80 3.51 -25.82
CA LYS A 101 10.41 4.65 -25.10
C LYS A 101 9.92 4.83 -23.68
N ARG A 102 8.86 4.13 -23.25
CA ARG A 102 8.24 4.36 -21.94
C ARG A 102 7.45 3.16 -21.45
N LEU A 103 7.24 3.09 -20.14
CA LEU A 103 6.27 2.21 -19.50
C LEU A 103 5.12 3.06 -18.97
N THR A 104 3.90 2.80 -19.47
CA THR A 104 2.68 3.43 -18.93
C THR A 104 2.11 2.52 -17.86
N ALA A 105 1.87 3.06 -16.67
CA ALA A 105 1.19 2.34 -15.58
C ALA A 105 -0.24 2.85 -15.44
N CYS A 106 -1.21 1.94 -15.55
CA CYS A 106 -2.61 2.18 -15.22
C CYS A 106 -2.88 1.54 -13.85
N LEU A 107 -3.31 2.32 -12.89
CA LEU A 107 -3.49 1.88 -11.50
C LEU A 107 -4.95 2.09 -11.08
N SER A 108 -5.57 1.03 -10.57
CA SER A 108 -6.87 1.16 -9.90
C SER A 108 -6.67 1.82 -8.53
N ILE A 109 -7.31 2.96 -8.34
CA ILE A 109 -7.27 3.73 -7.07
C ILE A 109 -8.49 3.43 -6.18
N GLN A 110 -9.40 2.61 -6.65
CA GLN A 110 -10.65 2.25 -5.97
C GLN A 110 -10.99 0.80 -6.25
N VAL A 111 -11.58 0.15 -5.27
CA VAL A 111 -12.15 -1.20 -5.45
C VAL A 111 -13.54 -1.06 -6.04
N GLY A 112 -13.77 -1.75 -7.17
CA GLY A 112 -15.04 -1.83 -7.87
C GLY A 112 -15.46 -0.56 -8.63
N CYS A 113 -16.67 -0.56 -9.19
CA CYS A 113 -17.21 0.50 -10.01
C CYS A 113 -18.68 0.77 -9.67
N PRO A 114 -19.06 2.02 -9.32
CA PRO A 114 -20.46 2.37 -9.04
C PRO A 114 -21.37 2.25 -10.26
N MET A 115 -20.80 2.16 -11.46
CA MET A 115 -21.53 2.04 -12.73
C MET A 115 -21.82 0.58 -13.13
N ASP A 116 -21.53 -0.40 -12.26
CA ASP A 116 -21.73 -1.84 -12.50
C ASP A 116 -21.13 -2.31 -13.86
N CYS A 117 -19.92 -1.85 -14.17
CA CYS A 117 -19.25 -2.17 -15.40
C CYS A 117 -18.93 -3.66 -15.48
N LYS A 118 -19.63 -4.41 -16.33
CA LYS A 118 -19.44 -5.85 -16.54
C LYS A 118 -18.08 -6.24 -17.17
N SER A 119 -17.31 -5.25 -17.64
CA SER A 119 -15.96 -5.45 -18.20
C SER A 119 -14.88 -5.68 -17.16
N VAL A 120 -15.17 -5.49 -15.88
CA VAL A 120 -14.22 -5.66 -14.78
C VAL A 120 -14.70 -6.83 -13.93
N SER A 121 -13.84 -7.82 -13.73
CA SER A 121 -14.18 -9.14 -13.13
C SER A 121 -14.53 -9.10 -11.63
N TYR A 122 -14.74 -7.93 -11.02
CA TYR A 122 -15.12 -7.81 -9.62
C TYR A 122 -16.37 -6.96 -9.46
N THR A 123 -17.48 -7.65 -9.40
CA THR A 123 -18.83 -7.08 -9.40
C THR A 123 -19.40 -6.83 -8.02
N HIS A 124 -18.64 -6.86 -6.96
CA HIS A 124 -19.18 -6.54 -5.64
C HIS A 124 -18.48 -5.35 -5.03
N LEU A 125 -19.11 -4.19 -5.23
CA LEU A 125 -18.86 -2.98 -4.49
C LEU A 125 -19.90 -2.81 -3.41
N THR A 126 -19.46 -2.90 -2.20
CA THR A 126 -20.03 -2.10 -1.14
C THR A 126 -19.08 -0.92 -0.88
N LEU A 127 -19.29 0.17 -1.60
CA LEU A 127 -18.80 1.44 -1.12
C LEU A 127 -19.59 1.78 0.15
N PRO A 128 -18.95 2.11 1.26
CA PRO A 128 -19.66 2.86 2.28
C PRO A 128 -20.05 4.19 1.62
N THR A 129 -21.34 4.35 1.41
CA THR A 129 -21.93 5.58 0.91
C THR A 129 -21.76 6.66 1.97
N ILE A 130 -20.65 7.36 1.95
CA ILE A 130 -20.46 8.59 2.70
C ILE A 130 -20.35 9.71 1.70
N TYR A 131 -21.46 10.05 1.09
CA TYR A 131 -21.73 11.39 0.55
C TYR A 131 -23.22 11.66 0.75
N SER A 132 -23.57 12.11 1.94
CA SER A 132 -24.71 13.01 2.10
C SER A 132 -24.18 14.41 1.78
N VAL A 133 -24.66 14.96 0.68
CA VAL A 133 -24.59 16.39 0.37
C VAL A 133 -25.51 17.11 1.34
#